data_81436ac53e700ac3d39031e994116774
#
_entry.id   81436ac53e700ac3d39031e994116774
#
_cell.length_a   1.000
_cell.length_b   1.000
_cell.length_c   1.000
_cell.angle_alpha   90.00
_cell.angle_beta   90.00
_cell.angle_gamma   90.00
#
_symmetry.space_group_name_H-M   'P 1'
#
loop_
_entity.id
_entity.type
_entity.pdbx_description
1 polymer ?
#
loop_
_entity_poly.entity_id
_entity_poly.type
_entity_poly.pdbx_seq_one_letter_code
_entity_poly.pdbx_strand_id
1 'polypeptide(L)' 'MEKILCFLNGYVEVLICGGQTERFFNLCMARGIVVRNLRQNKDKSFTCIFSVSHFFLLGPIRRKTKVRIHI' A
#
# COMPACT_ATOMS: atom_id res chain seq x y z
N MET A 1 13.70 12.51 -4.08
CA MET A 1 13.58 12.87 -3.62
C MET A 1 12.51 13.05 -2.81
N GLU A 2 11.66 13.45 -3.08
CA GLU A 2 10.60 13.78 -2.30
C GLU A 2 9.90 12.68 -1.66
N LYS A 3 10.16 11.48 -2.01
CA LYS A 3 9.47 10.37 -1.42
C LYS A 3 9.69 10.18 0.01
N ILE A 4 10.80 10.65 0.51
CA ILE A 4 11.09 10.51 1.90
C ILE A 4 10.11 11.21 2.76
N LEU A 5 9.45 12.21 2.23
CA LEU A 5 8.50 12.97 3.01
C LEU A 5 7.30 12.16 3.41
N CYS A 6 7.10 11.00 2.80
CA CYS A 6 5.97 10.17 3.11
C CYS A 6 6.01 9.57 4.51
N PHE A 7 7.15 9.67 5.19
CA PHE A 7 7.25 9.11 6.53
C PHE A 7 6.82 10.06 7.63
N LEU A 8 6.23 11.18 7.26
CA LEU A 8 5.82 12.14 8.28
C LEU A 8 4.75 11.56 9.19
N ASN A 9 4.90 11.82 10.48
CA ASN A 9 3.89 11.45 11.49
C ASN A 9 3.60 9.94 11.53
N GLY A 10 4.57 9.13 11.18
CA GLY A 10 4.40 7.68 11.26
C GLY A 10 3.57 7.09 10.15
N TYR A 11 3.41 7.80 9.04
CA TYR A 11 2.68 7.29 7.88
C TYR A 11 3.58 7.21 6.67
N VAL A 12 3.25 6.30 5.77
CA VAL A 12 3.99 6.10 4.53
C VAL A 12 3.02 6.14 3.37
N GLU A 13 3.29 6.98 2.39
CA GLU A 13 2.50 6.98 1.16
C GLU A 13 3.14 6.02 0.17
N VAL A 14 2.36 5.13 -0.40
CA VAL A 14 2.88 4.10 -1.30
C VAL A 14 2.07 4.05 -2.58
N LEU A 15 2.72 3.54 -3.63
CA LEU A 15 2.08 3.27 -4.90
C LEU A 15 1.98 1.77 -5.07
N ILE A 16 0.79 1.27 -5.30
CA ILE A 16 0.52 -0.16 -5.47
C ILE A 16 0.19 -0.42 -6.93
N CYS A 17 0.95 -1.28 -7.58
CA CYS A 17 0.68 -1.57 -8.99
C CYS A 17 0.97 -3.04 -9.30
N GLY A 18 0.42 -3.49 -10.41
CA GLY A 18 0.61 -4.86 -10.87
C GLY A 18 -0.11 -5.86 -10.01
N GLY A 19 0.02 -7.14 -10.34
CA GLY A 19 -0.53 -8.21 -9.55
C GLY A 19 -2.03 -8.13 -9.36
N GLN A 20 -2.49 -8.68 -8.25
CA GLN A 20 -3.92 -8.73 -7.93
C GLN A 20 -4.22 -7.67 -6.88
N THR A 21 -4.37 -6.43 -7.32
CA THR A 21 -4.54 -5.33 -6.39
C THR A 21 -5.81 -5.45 -5.56
N GLU A 22 -6.90 -5.90 -6.17
CA GLU A 22 -8.13 -6.05 -5.43
C GLU A 22 -7.97 -7.05 -4.29
N ARG A 23 -7.34 -8.17 -4.58
CA ARG A 23 -7.10 -9.18 -3.55
C ARG A 23 -6.17 -8.63 -2.48
N PHE A 24 -5.19 -7.83 -2.90
CA PHE A 24 -4.27 -7.21 -1.96
C PHE A 24 -5.04 -6.39 -0.92
N PHE A 25 -5.95 -5.54 -1.37
CA PHE A 25 -6.70 -4.70 -0.44
C PHE A 25 -7.64 -5.52 0.42
N ASN A 26 -8.24 -6.58 -0.14
CA ASN A 26 -9.11 -7.45 0.64
C ASN A 26 -8.33 -8.14 1.76
N LEU A 27 -7.11 -8.59 1.48
CA LEU A 27 -6.29 -9.22 2.51
C LEU A 27 -5.85 -8.22 3.56
N CYS A 28 -5.59 -6.98 3.15
CA CYS A 28 -5.26 -5.94 4.12
C CYS A 28 -6.42 -5.75 5.09
N MET A 29 -7.63 -5.66 4.57
CA MET A 29 -8.79 -5.49 5.43
C MET A 29 -9.00 -6.68 6.35
N ALA A 30 -8.78 -7.88 5.85
CA ALA A 30 -8.95 -9.08 6.66
C ALA A 30 -7.95 -9.13 7.81
N ARG A 31 -6.82 -8.47 7.67
CA ARG A 31 -5.81 -8.46 8.72
C ARG A 31 -5.85 -7.19 9.57
N GLY A 32 -6.86 -6.37 9.38
CA GLY A 32 -6.98 -5.15 10.16
C GLY A 32 -6.02 -4.06 9.78
N ILE A 33 -5.45 -4.13 8.58
CA ILE A 33 -4.56 -3.10 8.09
C ILE A 33 -5.39 -1.99 7.46
N VAL A 34 -5.27 -0.79 7.99
CA VAL A 34 -6.05 0.35 7.52
C VAL A 34 -5.39 0.98 6.31
N VAL A 35 -6.17 1.15 5.25
CA VAL A 35 -5.70 1.81 4.03
C VAL A 35 -6.33 3.21 4.00
N ARG A 36 -5.50 4.25 3.94
CA ARG A 36 -5.97 5.63 3.96
C ARG A 36 -5.75 6.29 2.61
N ASN A 37 -6.62 7.21 2.29
CA ASN A 37 -6.51 8.04 1.07
C ASN A 37 -6.29 7.21 -0.18
N LEU A 38 -7.05 6.14 -0.32
CA LEU A 38 -6.93 5.26 -1.47
C LEU A 38 -7.42 5.97 -2.73
N ARG A 39 -6.58 6.03 -3.75
CA ARG A 39 -6.94 6.63 -5.03
C ARG A 39 -6.42 5.78 -6.16
N GLN A 40 -7.22 5.63 -7.20
CA GLN A 40 -6.77 4.93 -8.39
C GLN A 40 -6.21 5.93 -9.38
N ASN A 41 -5.04 5.66 -9.92
CA ASN A 41 -4.40 6.53 -10.90
C ASN A 41 -4.82 6.13 -12.31
N LYS A 42 -4.45 6.97 -13.28
CA LYS A 42 -4.86 6.73 -14.66
C LYS A 42 -4.28 5.45 -15.24
N ASP A 43 -3.12 5.04 -14.77
CA ASP A 43 -2.47 3.82 -15.26
C ASP A 43 -2.91 2.58 -14.48
N LYS A 44 -4.02 2.70 -13.74
CA LYS A 44 -4.60 1.62 -12.95
C LYS A 44 -3.81 1.24 -11.72
N SER A 45 -2.79 1.99 -11.39
CA SER A 45 -2.12 1.80 -10.11
C SER A 45 -2.93 2.51 -9.03
N PHE A 46 -2.61 2.22 -7.76
CA PHE A 46 -3.30 2.85 -6.64
C PHE A 46 -2.30 3.56 -5.75
N THR A 47 -2.70 4.71 -5.26
CA THR A 47 -1.91 5.46 -4.28
C THR A 47 -2.66 5.41 -2.96
N CYS A 48 -1.98 5.07 -1.88
CA CYS A 48 -2.63 5.03 -0.59
C CYS A 48 -1.59 5.26 0.50
N ILE A 49 -2.08 5.38 1.73
CA ILE A 49 -1.23 5.67 2.88
C ILE A 49 -1.45 4.60 3.93
N PHE A 50 -0.36 4.07 4.47
CA PHE A 50 -0.40 3.12 5.56
C PHE A 50 0.34 3.72 6.75
N SER A 51 -0.03 3.31 7.96
CA SER A 51 0.83 3.63 9.10
C SER A 51 2.10 2.79 8.98
N VAL A 52 3.19 3.29 9.54
CA VAL A 52 4.48 2.59 9.44
C VAL A 52 4.37 1.18 10.03
N SER A 53 3.67 1.04 11.16
CA SER A 53 3.53 -0.27 11.76
C SER A 53 2.79 -1.25 10.85
N HIS A 54 1.76 -0.79 10.15
CA HIS A 54 1.04 -1.65 9.23
C HIS A 54 1.84 -1.90 7.96
N PHE A 55 2.64 -0.94 7.56
CA PHE A 55 3.46 -1.09 6.36
C PHE A 55 4.36 -2.31 6.46
N PHE A 56 4.93 -2.56 7.64
CA PHE A 56 5.81 -3.70 7.82
C PHE A 56 5.06 -5.04 7.77
N LEU A 57 3.74 -5.02 7.85
CA LEU A 57 2.96 -6.25 7.78
C LEU A 57 2.59 -6.61 6.34
N LEU A 58 2.93 -5.78 5.38
CA LEU A 58 2.51 -5.99 4.00
C LEU A 58 3.31 -7.03 3.23
N GLY A 59 4.48 -7.39 3.72
CA GLY A 59 5.36 -8.31 3.00
C GLY A 59 4.69 -9.60 2.56
N PRO A 60 4.10 -10.37 3.50
CA PRO A 60 3.44 -11.61 3.12
C PRO A 60 2.27 -11.39 2.16
N ILE A 61 1.50 -10.33 2.37
CA ILE A 61 0.35 -10.04 1.52
C ILE A 61 0.82 -9.69 0.11
N ARG A 62 1.88 -8.89 0.03
CA ARG A 62 2.45 -8.51 -1.27
C ARG A 62 2.91 -9.75 -2.03
N ARG A 63 3.54 -10.67 -1.34
CA ARG A 63 4.01 -11.89 -2.00
C ARG A 63 2.87 -12.75 -2.52
N LYS A 64 1.78 -12.83 -1.76
CA LYS A 64 0.64 -13.65 -2.18
C LYS A 64 -0.09 -13.05 -3.37
N THR A 65 -0.15 -11.74 -3.46
CA THR A 65 -0.91 -11.08 -4.50
C THR A 65 -0.03 -10.60 -5.66
N LYS A 66 1.29 -10.67 -5.49
CA LYS A 66 2.25 -10.30 -6.50
C LYS A 66 2.16 -8.84 -6.93
N VAL A 67 1.62 -8.00 -6.08
CA VAL A 67 1.60 -6.57 -6.37
C VAL A 67 2.99 -5.98 -6.11
N ARG A 68 3.24 -4.85 -6.72
CA ARG A 68 4.47 -4.10 -6.49
C ARG A 68 4.15 -2.89 -5.64
N ILE A 69 4.97 -2.65 -4.64
CA ILE A 69 4.78 -1.52 -3.74
C ILE A 69 5.99 -0.60 -3.87
N HIS A 70 5.73 0.66 -4.21
CA HIS A 70 6.78 1.67 -4.32
C HIS A 70 6.48 2.79 -3.35
N ILE A 71 7.51 3.31 -2.75
CA ILE A 71 7.37 4.44 -1.85
C ILE A 71 7.62 5.73 -2.59
#